data_f60b8277ff171f57a2664d501805c626
#
_entry.id   f60b8277ff171f57a2664d501805c626
#
_cell.length_a   1.000
_cell.length_b   1.000
_cell.length_c   1.000
_cell.angle_alpha   90.00
_cell.angle_beta   90.00
_cell.angle_gamma   90.00
#
_symmetry.space_group_name_H-M   'P 1'
#
loop_
_entity.id
_entity.type
_entity.pdbx_description
1 polymer ?
#
loop_
_entity_poly.entity_id
_entity_poly.type
_entity_poly.pdbx_seq_one_letter_code
_entity_poly.pdbx_strand_id
1 'polypeptide(L)'
;MKNRWVLRLTALLLVSCLAMTGVSLAVEPGSASDPLVTLSYLNETFLGQIMTKVDQKIAARNSQLLQQSGGGTGNASSVEFQVVTLSKGQTLTGDIGCEVMLRVGTASCVSPSSPGLIDETTAGTLNNGGALVTNHLYMMTIEGRGVKAGSATTKLLVRGSYTVA
;
A
#
# COMPACT_ATOMS: atom_id res chain seq x y z
N MET A 1 40.99 58.83 -55.41
CA MET A 1 40.31 58.65 -54.10
C MET A 1 38.99 57.85 -54.17
N LYS A 2 38.37 57.71 -55.33
CA LYS A 2 37.09 56.96 -55.51
C LYS A 2 37.17 55.46 -55.21
N ASN A 3 38.29 54.80 -55.45
CA ASN A 3 38.37 53.33 -55.29
C ASN A 3 38.43 52.85 -53.84
N ARG A 4 38.87 53.67 -52.90
CA ARG A 4 38.93 53.28 -51.48
C ARG A 4 37.57 53.28 -50.84
N TRP A 5 36.64 54.07 -51.33
CA TRP A 5 35.27 54.12 -50.80
C TRP A 5 34.46 52.94 -51.30
N VAL A 6 34.62 52.56 -52.57
CA VAL A 6 34.01 51.36 -53.12
C VAL A 6 34.48 50.09 -52.41
N LEU A 7 35.80 49.99 -52.11
CA LEU A 7 36.36 48.88 -51.36
C LEU A 7 35.81 48.80 -49.94
N ARG A 8 35.53 49.93 -49.30
CA ARG A 8 34.92 49.96 -47.96
C ARG A 8 33.46 49.56 -47.98
N LEU A 9 32.72 49.98 -48.99
CA LEU A 9 31.31 49.59 -49.22
C LEU A 9 31.16 48.08 -49.52
N THR A 10 32.02 47.51 -50.37
CA THR A 10 32.02 46.08 -50.64
C THR A 10 32.43 45.24 -49.45
N ALA A 11 33.37 45.68 -48.62
CA ALA A 11 33.75 45.02 -47.39
C ALA A 11 32.61 45.05 -46.35
N LEU A 12 31.87 46.18 -46.23
CA LEU A 12 30.71 46.30 -45.34
C LEU A 12 29.55 45.42 -45.81
N LEU A 13 29.31 45.29 -47.11
CA LEU A 13 28.29 44.42 -47.69
C LEU A 13 28.62 42.94 -47.43
N LEU A 14 29.88 42.55 -47.59
CA LEU A 14 30.32 41.17 -47.28
C LEU A 14 30.22 40.81 -45.81
N VAL A 15 30.55 41.72 -44.91
CA VAL A 15 30.38 41.50 -43.45
C VAL A 15 28.91 41.44 -43.08
N SER A 16 28.03 42.26 -43.71
CA SER A 16 26.60 42.20 -43.52
C SER A 16 26.00 40.90 -44.02
N CYS A 17 26.43 40.37 -45.15
CA CYS A 17 26.00 39.06 -45.64
C CYS A 17 26.45 37.91 -44.75
N LEU A 18 27.67 37.94 -44.22
CA LEU A 18 28.13 36.93 -43.23
C LEU A 18 27.36 37.01 -41.89
N ALA A 19 26.97 38.20 -41.49
CA ALA A 19 26.20 38.37 -40.24
C ALA A 19 24.75 37.91 -40.39
N MET A 20 24.21 37.84 -41.59
CA MET A 20 22.83 37.34 -41.85
C MET A 20 22.77 35.82 -42.02
N THR A 21 23.88 35.12 -42.20
CA THR A 21 23.94 33.67 -42.04
C THR A 21 24.07 33.29 -40.56
N GLY A 22 23.31 33.97 -39.70
CA GLY A 22 23.03 33.49 -38.37
C GLY A 22 22.42 32.12 -38.49
N VAL A 23 23.23 31.10 -38.24
CA VAL A 23 22.79 29.73 -38.07
C VAL A 23 21.67 29.78 -37.04
N SER A 24 20.45 29.71 -37.48
CA SER A 24 19.34 29.38 -36.60
C SER A 24 19.67 27.97 -36.07
N LEU A 25 20.20 27.88 -34.88
CA LEU A 25 20.24 26.67 -34.08
C LEU A 25 18.79 26.34 -33.69
N ALA A 26 17.91 26.23 -34.67
CA ALA A 26 16.65 25.58 -34.49
C ALA A 26 17.00 24.10 -34.31
N VAL A 27 16.90 23.65 -33.06
CA VAL A 27 16.94 22.22 -32.75
C VAL A 27 15.92 21.56 -33.67
N GLU A 28 16.39 20.66 -34.55
CA GLU A 28 15.49 19.93 -35.47
C GLU A 28 14.51 19.14 -34.60
N PRO A 29 13.17 19.33 -34.78
CA PRO A 29 12.15 18.53 -34.11
C PRO A 29 12.41 17.04 -34.34
N GLY A 30 12.49 16.24 -33.27
CA GLY A 30 12.84 14.81 -33.35
C GLY A 30 14.32 14.50 -33.21
N SER A 31 15.17 15.49 -32.87
CA SER A 31 16.58 15.26 -32.52
C SER A 31 16.73 14.65 -31.11
N ALA A 32 17.95 14.22 -30.78
CA ALA A 32 18.23 13.67 -29.42
C ALA A 32 18.00 14.69 -28.29
N SER A 33 18.01 15.99 -28.60
CA SER A 33 17.74 17.08 -27.65
C SER A 33 16.28 17.56 -27.66
N ASP A 34 15.48 17.17 -28.67
CA ASP A 34 14.05 17.44 -28.79
C ASP A 34 13.33 16.24 -29.45
N PRO A 35 13.18 15.12 -28.73
CA PRO A 35 12.60 13.90 -29.29
C PRO A 35 11.10 14.08 -29.51
N LEU A 36 10.66 13.94 -30.77
CA LEU A 36 9.25 13.83 -31.08
C LEU A 36 8.71 12.46 -30.66
N VAL A 37 7.74 12.46 -29.75
CA VAL A 37 7.07 11.26 -29.30
C VAL A 37 5.73 11.14 -30.03
N THR A 38 5.51 10.02 -30.71
CA THR A 38 4.24 9.75 -31.40
C THR A 38 3.15 9.33 -30.41
N LEU A 39 1.89 9.62 -30.74
CA LEU A 39 0.74 9.24 -29.91
C LEU A 39 0.65 7.70 -29.74
N SER A 40 1.00 6.93 -30.77
CA SER A 40 1.06 5.47 -30.72
C SER A 40 2.13 4.98 -29.75
N TYR A 41 3.32 5.57 -29.76
CA TYR A 41 4.36 5.24 -28.78
C TYR A 41 3.93 5.53 -27.35
N LEU A 42 3.27 6.68 -27.11
CA LEU A 42 2.73 7.04 -25.80
C LEU A 42 1.69 6.03 -25.32
N ASN A 43 0.73 5.67 -26.18
CA ASN A 43 -0.39 4.82 -25.80
C ASN A 43 -0.02 3.32 -25.74
N GLU A 44 0.83 2.83 -26.64
CA GLU A 44 1.11 1.41 -26.75
C GLU A 44 2.36 0.96 -25.99
N THR A 45 3.39 1.80 -25.97
CA THR A 45 4.68 1.42 -25.36
C THR A 45 4.92 2.10 -24.02
N PHE A 46 4.77 3.42 -23.98
CA PHE A 46 5.12 4.21 -22.80
C PHE A 46 4.16 4.00 -21.64
N LEU A 47 2.86 3.95 -21.91
CA LEU A 47 1.84 3.66 -20.89
C LEU A 47 2.03 2.26 -20.31
N GLY A 48 2.32 1.25 -21.14
CA GLY A 48 2.61 -0.11 -20.67
C GLY A 48 3.84 -0.18 -19.79
N GLN A 49 4.90 0.54 -20.14
CA GLN A 49 6.11 0.62 -19.31
C GLN A 49 5.88 1.34 -17.97
N ILE A 50 5.09 2.41 -17.97
CA ILE A 50 4.72 3.11 -16.72
C ILE A 50 3.88 2.22 -15.83
N MET A 51 2.84 1.56 -16.37
CA MET A 51 2.00 0.66 -15.59
C MET A 51 2.82 -0.46 -14.95
N THR A 52 3.71 -1.09 -15.71
CA THR A 52 4.61 -2.12 -15.19
C THR A 52 5.50 -1.59 -14.06
N LYS A 53 6.06 -0.39 -14.18
CA LYS A 53 6.88 0.24 -13.12
C LYS A 53 6.05 0.62 -11.89
N VAL A 54 4.82 1.04 -12.09
CA VAL A 54 3.88 1.35 -10.99
C VAL A 54 3.54 0.07 -10.24
N ASP A 55 3.18 -0.99 -10.94
CA ASP A 55 2.86 -2.29 -10.33
C ASP A 55 4.05 -2.87 -9.56
N GLN A 56 5.25 -2.78 -10.12
CA GLN A 56 6.48 -3.18 -9.42
C GLN A 56 6.72 -2.37 -8.15
N LYS A 57 6.50 -1.05 -8.18
CA LYS A 57 6.62 -0.20 -6.99
C LYS A 57 5.56 -0.51 -5.95
N ILE A 58 4.33 -0.77 -6.37
CA ILE A 58 3.23 -1.18 -5.47
C ILE A 58 3.57 -2.52 -4.82
N ALA A 59 3.99 -3.52 -5.60
CA ALA A 59 4.38 -4.82 -5.09
C ALA A 59 5.56 -4.72 -4.10
N ALA A 60 6.60 -3.95 -4.43
CA ALA A 60 7.74 -3.71 -3.54
C ALA A 60 7.31 -3.00 -2.25
N ARG A 61 6.42 -2.02 -2.35
CA ARG A 61 5.89 -1.29 -1.18
C ARG A 61 5.05 -2.19 -0.29
N ASN A 62 4.19 -3.02 -0.89
CA ASN A 62 3.40 -4.00 -0.16
C ASN A 62 4.30 -5.03 0.56
N SER A 63 5.35 -5.51 -0.11
CA SER A 63 6.31 -6.42 0.51
C SER A 63 7.06 -5.77 1.68
N GLN A 64 7.44 -4.50 1.56
CA GLN A 64 8.07 -3.73 2.64
C GLN A 64 7.11 -3.53 3.82
N LEU A 65 5.84 -3.21 3.56
CA LEU A 65 4.83 -3.06 4.60
C LEU A 65 4.59 -4.38 5.34
N LEU A 66 4.53 -5.50 4.62
CA LEU A 66 4.40 -6.83 5.22
C LEU A 66 5.61 -7.22 6.07
N GLN A 67 6.84 -6.83 5.65
CA GLN A 67 8.06 -7.06 6.42
C GLN A 67 8.15 -6.14 7.64
N GLN A 68 7.64 -4.92 7.55
CA GLN A 68 7.67 -3.94 8.64
C GLN A 68 6.57 -4.20 9.68
N SER A 69 5.51 -4.92 9.30
CA SER A 69 4.45 -5.38 10.19
C SER A 69 4.84 -6.62 11.03
N GLY A 70 6.14 -6.94 11.12
CA GLY A 70 6.65 -8.06 11.92
C GLY A 70 6.14 -9.41 11.41
N GLY A 71 7.03 -10.20 10.81
CA GLY A 71 6.74 -11.50 10.17
C GLY A 71 6.02 -12.51 11.05
N GLY A 72 4.77 -12.24 11.33
CA GLY A 72 3.81 -13.25 11.72
C GLY A 72 3.06 -13.69 10.47
N THR A 73 2.84 -14.97 10.32
CA THR A 73 1.85 -15.54 9.41
C THR A 73 0.44 -15.10 9.82
N GLY A 74 0.30 -13.79 10.09
CA GLY A 74 -0.96 -13.14 10.34
C GLY A 74 -1.55 -12.68 9.02
N ASN A 75 -2.74 -13.12 8.70
CA ASN A 75 -3.54 -12.53 7.64
C ASN A 75 -3.43 -11.01 7.72
N ALA A 76 -3.07 -10.38 6.60
CA ALA A 76 -3.10 -8.93 6.47
C ALA A 76 -4.40 -8.40 7.10
N SER A 77 -4.29 -7.34 7.91
CA SER A 77 -5.42 -6.69 8.58
C SER A 77 -6.60 -6.58 7.62
N SER A 78 -7.49 -7.55 7.67
CA SER A 78 -8.69 -7.56 6.85
C SER A 78 -9.64 -6.55 7.45
N VAL A 79 -10.02 -5.54 6.67
CA VAL A 79 -11.11 -4.62 7.03
C VAL A 79 -12.46 -5.35 7.07
N GLU A 80 -12.50 -6.58 6.56
CA GLU A 80 -13.70 -7.42 6.50
C GLU A 80 -13.67 -8.53 7.56
N PHE A 81 -14.84 -8.91 8.04
CA PHE A 81 -14.97 -10.07 8.92
C PHE A 81 -14.70 -11.36 8.17
N GLN A 82 -13.82 -12.18 8.70
CA GLN A 82 -13.50 -13.51 8.20
C GLN A 82 -14.02 -14.57 9.15
N VAL A 83 -14.43 -15.73 8.60
CA VAL A 83 -14.82 -16.89 9.41
C VAL A 83 -13.57 -17.67 9.76
N VAL A 84 -13.24 -17.73 11.04
CA VAL A 84 -12.14 -18.53 11.59
C VAL A 84 -12.74 -19.73 12.32
N THR A 85 -12.27 -20.92 11.98
CA THR A 85 -12.67 -22.15 12.66
C THR A 85 -11.54 -22.64 13.54
N LEU A 86 -11.83 -22.83 14.82
CA LEU A 86 -10.91 -23.35 15.81
C LEU A 86 -11.36 -24.72 16.30
N SER A 87 -10.39 -25.61 16.52
CA SER A 87 -10.59 -26.86 17.23
C SER A 87 -10.50 -26.65 18.72
N LYS A 88 -11.08 -27.57 19.51
CA LYS A 88 -11.06 -27.50 20.98
C LYS A 88 -9.63 -27.31 21.51
N GLY A 89 -9.46 -26.32 22.33
CA GLY A 89 -8.20 -25.99 23.00
C GLY A 89 -7.33 -25.02 22.21
N GLN A 90 -7.56 -24.81 20.91
CA GLN A 90 -6.84 -23.76 20.15
C GLN A 90 -7.18 -22.37 20.66
N THR A 91 -6.19 -21.52 20.63
CA THR A 91 -6.32 -20.11 21.06
C THR A 91 -6.07 -19.20 19.88
N LEU A 92 -6.99 -18.27 19.66
CA LEU A 92 -6.79 -17.13 18.78
C LEU A 92 -6.33 -15.94 19.64
N THR A 93 -5.17 -15.40 19.35
CA THR A 93 -4.65 -14.17 19.97
C THR A 93 -4.67 -13.08 18.91
N GLY A 94 -5.31 -11.96 19.21
CA GLY A 94 -5.42 -10.83 18.30
C GLY A 94 -4.52 -9.66 18.72
N ASP A 95 -4.18 -8.85 17.72
CA ASP A 95 -3.52 -7.57 17.93
C ASP A 95 -4.51 -6.53 18.45
N ILE A 96 -4.00 -5.37 18.87
CA ILE A 96 -4.83 -4.24 19.30
C ILE A 96 -5.78 -3.83 18.15
N GLY A 97 -7.05 -3.70 18.47
CA GLY A 97 -8.11 -3.42 17.50
C GLY A 97 -8.69 -4.65 16.80
N CYS A 98 -8.20 -5.87 17.12
CA CYS A 98 -8.83 -7.09 16.63
C CYS A 98 -10.18 -7.30 17.29
N GLU A 99 -11.17 -7.58 16.47
CA GLU A 99 -12.55 -7.84 16.88
C GLU A 99 -12.92 -9.29 16.64
N VAL A 100 -13.65 -9.89 17.56
CA VAL A 100 -14.12 -11.27 17.45
C VAL A 100 -15.59 -11.39 17.89
N MET A 101 -16.32 -12.24 17.20
CA MET A 101 -17.71 -12.60 17.51
C MET A 101 -17.86 -14.11 17.48
N LEU A 102 -18.33 -14.71 18.58
CA LEU A 102 -18.62 -16.15 18.61
C LEU A 102 -19.91 -16.45 17.85
N ARG A 103 -19.83 -17.34 16.84
CA ARG A 103 -20.99 -17.75 16.02
C ARG A 103 -21.45 -19.16 16.31
N VAL A 104 -20.52 -20.08 16.55
CA VAL A 104 -20.83 -21.50 16.77
C VAL A 104 -19.88 -22.04 17.84
N GLY A 105 -20.37 -22.89 18.70
CA GLY A 105 -19.59 -23.55 19.73
C GLY A 105 -19.49 -22.72 21.01
N THR A 106 -18.42 -22.94 21.76
CA THR A 106 -18.09 -22.22 23.00
C THR A 106 -16.67 -21.72 22.97
N ALA A 107 -16.44 -20.55 23.56
CA ALA A 107 -15.12 -19.98 23.71
C ALA A 107 -15.02 -19.21 25.03
N SER A 108 -13.80 -19.07 25.53
CA SER A 108 -13.51 -18.28 26.73
C SER A 108 -12.44 -17.22 26.44
N CYS A 109 -12.51 -16.12 27.16
CA CYS A 109 -11.49 -15.07 27.13
C CYS A 109 -10.17 -15.60 27.66
N VAL A 110 -9.09 -15.28 26.95
CA VAL A 110 -7.71 -15.47 27.37
C VAL A 110 -7.06 -14.11 27.54
N SER A 111 -6.61 -13.81 28.75
CA SER A 111 -5.98 -12.55 29.08
C SER A 111 -4.97 -12.74 30.20
N PRO A 112 -3.70 -12.33 30.05
CA PRO A 112 -2.68 -12.46 31.09
C PRO A 112 -2.92 -11.52 32.27
N SER A 113 -3.70 -10.46 32.09
CA SER A 113 -4.03 -9.46 33.14
C SER A 113 -5.39 -8.81 32.85
N SER A 114 -5.97 -8.17 33.87
CA SER A 114 -7.15 -7.31 33.70
C SER A 114 -6.74 -5.95 33.09
N PRO A 115 -7.60 -5.31 32.26
CA PRO A 115 -8.85 -5.82 31.74
C PRO A 115 -8.63 -6.90 30.67
N GLY A 116 -9.64 -7.75 30.45
CA GLY A 116 -9.66 -8.74 29.37
C GLY A 116 -10.13 -8.17 28.04
N LEU A 117 -11.16 -8.79 27.45
CA LEU A 117 -11.80 -8.30 26.21
C LEU A 117 -12.86 -7.25 26.55
N ILE A 118 -13.00 -6.26 25.69
CA ILE A 118 -14.12 -5.30 25.79
C ILE A 118 -15.32 -5.89 25.04
N ASP A 119 -16.44 -6.06 25.73
CA ASP A 119 -17.71 -6.43 25.14
C ASP A 119 -18.40 -5.17 24.62
N GLU A 120 -18.32 -4.92 23.33
CA GLU A 120 -18.92 -3.73 22.69
C GLU A 120 -20.43 -3.78 22.66
N THR A 121 -21.01 -5.00 22.77
CA THR A 121 -22.46 -5.18 22.73
C THR A 121 -23.10 -4.73 24.05
N THR A 122 -22.43 -4.94 25.18
CA THR A 122 -22.93 -4.58 26.51
C THR A 122 -22.18 -3.45 27.17
N ALA A 123 -21.14 -2.90 26.51
CA ALA A 123 -20.21 -1.94 27.08
C ALA A 123 -19.50 -2.45 28.34
N GLY A 124 -19.33 -3.76 28.43
CA GLY A 124 -18.71 -4.45 29.57
C GLY A 124 -17.28 -4.90 29.31
N THR A 125 -16.71 -5.57 30.29
CA THR A 125 -15.39 -6.21 30.19
C THR A 125 -15.51 -7.69 30.49
N LEU A 126 -15.03 -8.54 29.59
CA LEU A 126 -14.92 -9.97 29.80
C LEU A 126 -13.52 -10.32 30.24
N ASN A 127 -13.34 -10.70 31.50
CA ASN A 127 -12.05 -11.04 32.04
C ASN A 127 -11.62 -12.47 31.72
N ASN A 128 -10.36 -12.79 32.00
CA ASN A 128 -9.77 -14.11 31.76
C ASN A 128 -10.63 -15.27 32.25
N GLY A 129 -10.84 -16.27 31.44
CA GLY A 129 -11.68 -17.45 31.70
C GLY A 129 -13.18 -17.20 31.53
N GLY A 130 -13.63 -15.96 31.37
CA GLY A 130 -15.02 -15.63 31.12
C GLY A 130 -15.50 -16.21 29.78
N ALA A 131 -16.71 -16.79 29.77
CA ALA A 131 -17.29 -17.35 28.55
C ALA A 131 -17.80 -16.27 27.61
N LEU A 132 -17.46 -16.37 26.33
CA LEU A 132 -18.01 -15.50 25.30
C LEU A 132 -19.50 -15.80 25.10
N VAL A 133 -20.30 -14.77 25.01
CA VAL A 133 -21.72 -14.85 24.62
C VAL A 133 -21.82 -14.87 23.10
N THR A 134 -22.61 -15.78 22.55
CA THR A 134 -22.80 -15.90 21.10
C THR A 134 -23.42 -14.60 20.55
N ASN A 135 -22.89 -14.14 19.42
CA ASN A 135 -23.30 -12.91 18.72
C ASN A 135 -22.96 -11.59 19.44
N HIS A 136 -22.21 -11.63 20.54
CA HIS A 136 -21.61 -10.43 21.09
C HIS A 136 -20.29 -10.11 20.37
N LEU A 137 -20.04 -8.84 20.15
CA LEU A 137 -18.79 -8.35 19.57
C LEU A 137 -17.81 -8.01 20.69
N TYR A 138 -16.61 -8.56 20.60
CA TYR A 138 -15.53 -8.33 21.56
C TYR A 138 -14.33 -7.72 20.88
N MET A 139 -13.74 -6.70 21.50
CA MET A 139 -12.53 -6.03 20.99
C MET A 139 -11.33 -6.31 21.91
N MET A 140 -10.18 -6.49 21.30
CA MET A 140 -8.87 -6.61 21.96
C MET A 140 -8.21 -5.24 21.98
N THR A 141 -8.13 -4.61 23.12
CA THR A 141 -7.58 -3.24 23.30
C THR A 141 -6.17 -3.24 23.84
N ILE A 142 -5.64 -4.39 24.22
CA ILE A 142 -4.31 -4.58 24.80
C ILE A 142 -3.71 -5.86 24.19
N GLU A 143 -2.40 -5.89 23.99
CA GLU A 143 -1.68 -7.05 23.48
C GLU A 143 -1.84 -8.30 24.37
N GLY A 144 -1.71 -9.48 23.76
CA GLY A 144 -1.79 -10.77 24.43
C GLY A 144 -3.20 -11.17 24.86
N ARG A 145 -4.23 -10.51 24.33
CA ARG A 145 -5.63 -10.90 24.52
C ARG A 145 -6.08 -11.84 23.42
N GLY A 146 -6.97 -12.76 23.80
CA GLY A 146 -7.44 -13.74 22.86
C GLY A 146 -8.67 -14.51 23.32
N VAL A 147 -9.02 -15.51 22.54
CA VAL A 147 -10.13 -16.41 22.81
C VAL A 147 -9.68 -17.86 22.64
N LYS A 148 -10.04 -18.71 23.57
CA LYS A 148 -9.76 -20.16 23.54
C LYS A 148 -11.03 -20.94 23.24
N ALA A 149 -10.94 -21.81 22.22
CA ALA A 149 -12.06 -22.67 21.83
C ALA A 149 -12.35 -23.75 22.88
N GLY A 150 -13.60 -23.85 23.29
CA GLY A 150 -14.08 -24.85 24.25
C GLY A 150 -14.72 -26.07 23.59
N SER A 151 -15.25 -25.93 22.38
CA SER A 151 -15.93 -26.99 21.63
C SER A 151 -15.03 -27.62 20.57
N ALA A 152 -15.37 -28.83 20.13
CA ALA A 152 -14.67 -29.53 19.04
C ALA A 152 -14.61 -28.69 17.74
N THR A 153 -15.66 -27.92 17.50
CA THR A 153 -15.72 -26.93 16.41
C THR A 153 -16.23 -25.63 16.98
N THR A 154 -15.40 -24.59 16.93
CA THR A 154 -15.76 -23.24 17.32
C THR A 154 -15.57 -22.31 16.14
N LYS A 155 -16.62 -21.59 15.73
CA LYS A 155 -16.54 -20.62 14.62
C LYS A 155 -16.65 -19.20 15.15
N LEU A 156 -15.67 -18.41 14.78
CA LEU A 156 -15.58 -17.00 15.11
C LEU A 156 -15.69 -16.18 13.81
N LEU A 157 -16.34 -15.04 13.86
CA LEU A 157 -16.11 -13.96 12.91
C LEU A 157 -15.00 -13.08 13.49
N VAL A 158 -13.96 -12.83 12.70
CA VAL A 158 -12.78 -12.08 13.16
C VAL A 158 -12.48 -10.97 12.17
N ARG A 159 -12.21 -9.79 12.67
CA ARG A 159 -11.73 -8.64 11.91
C ARG A 159 -10.48 -8.09 12.59
N GLY A 160 -9.43 -7.85 11.82
CA GLY A 160 -8.12 -7.42 12.30
C GLY A 160 -7.05 -8.51 12.20
N SER A 161 -5.87 -8.21 12.73
CA SER A 161 -4.73 -9.15 12.74
C SER A 161 -4.82 -10.10 13.94
N TYR A 162 -4.50 -11.37 13.71
CA TYR A 162 -4.53 -12.40 14.75
C TYR A 162 -3.57 -13.56 14.43
N THR A 163 -3.27 -14.35 15.41
CA THR A 163 -2.55 -15.63 15.32
C THR A 163 -3.37 -16.74 15.94
N VAL A 164 -3.19 -17.98 15.48
CA VAL A 164 -3.82 -19.19 16.07
C VAL A 164 -2.76 -20.16 16.50
N ALA A 165 -2.86 -20.66 17.72
CA ALA A 165 -1.96 -21.65 18.32
C ALA A 165 -2.74 -22.83 18.92
#